data_0a5c7922bf56fee0c2a01ef94c92cb4b
#
_entry.id   0a5c7922bf56fee0c2a01ef94c92cb4b
#
_cell.length_a   1.000
_cell.length_b   1.000
_cell.length_c   1.000
_cell.angle_alpha   90.00
_cell.angle_beta   90.00
_cell.angle_gamma   90.00
#
_symmetry.space_group_name_H-M   'P 1'
#
loop_
_entity.id
_entity.type
_entity.pdbx_description
1 polymer ?
#
loop_
_entity_poly.entity_id
_entity_poly.type
_entity_poly.pdbx_seq_one_letter_code
_entity_poly.pdbx_strand_id
1 'polypeptide(L)'
;MVARYIQTAVGGDLHLIETTAPYPTEFDDVRDQNHAEQAAGTLPALKNSIENMDQYDVVFIGYPVWATDVPQAVLSFLSAYDFSGKTVVPFCTHDGYGAGSSYRSVQTSASGANVPDGIAIEATDVPSAESRVQSWLERIGIGREEPQGKSIRITAGGHTFTGEWLDTPLANEIRGMFPLTATLGRYGGREYYGSMPQRPTHTEEGQLRFENGDITYCPSNNTIAIFYAKADDPNMGQLTMRIIPIGKVTSDLGIFDEMDSRLEFIFDNVQ
;
A
#
# COMPACT_ATOMS: atom_id res chain seq x y z
N MET A 1 -7.04 8.60 9.24
CA MET A 1 -7.11 7.13 9.03
C MET A 1 -6.85 6.79 7.56
N VAL A 2 -7.57 7.32 6.58
CA VAL A 2 -7.36 7.04 5.13
C VAL A 2 -5.90 7.30 4.70
N ALA A 3 -5.30 8.44 5.09
CA ALA A 3 -3.88 8.72 4.79
C ALA A 3 -2.92 7.64 5.32
N ARG A 4 -3.25 7.00 6.44
CA ARG A 4 -2.45 5.88 6.97
C ARG A 4 -2.62 4.60 6.17
N TYR A 5 -3.81 4.32 5.63
CA TYR A 5 -3.99 3.19 4.72
C TYR A 5 -3.16 3.38 3.45
N ILE A 6 -3.18 4.60 2.90
CA ILE A 6 -2.33 4.96 1.75
C ILE A 6 -0.85 4.79 2.12
N GLN A 7 -0.40 5.38 3.23
CA GLN A 7 1.00 5.27 3.67
C GLN A 7 1.43 3.81 3.87
N THR A 8 0.57 2.96 4.44
CA THR A 8 0.86 1.53 4.60
C THR A 8 1.03 0.83 3.25
N ALA A 9 0.22 1.21 2.25
CA ALA A 9 0.24 0.60 0.93
C ALA A 9 1.42 1.06 0.05
N VAL A 10 1.79 2.35 0.10
CA VAL A 10 2.77 2.94 -0.85
C VAL A 10 4.01 3.52 -0.17
N GLY A 11 4.06 3.59 1.15
CA GLY A 11 5.12 4.26 1.90
C GLY A 11 4.99 5.78 1.90
N GLY A 12 6.11 6.48 2.13
CA GLY A 12 6.19 7.95 2.09
C GLY A 12 5.93 8.63 3.42
N ASP A 13 6.04 9.96 3.42
CA ASP A 13 5.93 10.82 4.58
C ASP A 13 4.51 11.37 4.76
N LEU A 14 4.09 11.54 6.00
CA LEU A 14 2.83 12.20 6.34
C LEU A 14 3.09 13.64 6.76
N HIS A 15 2.44 14.57 6.08
CA HIS A 15 2.42 15.98 6.43
C HIS A 15 1.01 16.41 6.80
N LEU A 16 0.86 17.09 7.95
CA LEU A 16 -0.42 17.62 8.38
C LEU A 16 -0.55 19.08 7.93
N ILE A 17 -1.57 19.40 7.16
CA ILE A 17 -1.91 20.75 6.76
C ILE A 17 -2.58 21.44 7.96
N GLU A 18 -1.89 22.34 8.61
CA GLU A 18 -2.37 23.13 9.73
C GLU A 18 -2.30 24.63 9.42
N THR A 19 -3.33 25.36 9.81
CA THR A 19 -3.36 26.82 9.72
C THR A 19 -2.75 27.47 10.96
N THR A 20 -2.16 28.65 10.81
CA THR A 20 -1.59 29.41 11.94
C THR A 20 -2.67 29.80 12.97
N ALA A 21 -3.87 30.15 12.49
CA ALA A 21 -5.06 30.30 13.31
C ALA A 21 -5.90 29.02 13.15
N PRO A 22 -6.01 28.17 14.17
CA PRO A 22 -6.76 26.92 14.04
C PRO A 22 -8.24 27.18 13.73
N TYR A 23 -8.84 26.31 12.94
CA TYR A 23 -10.29 26.33 12.75
C TYR A 23 -11.02 26.07 14.06
N PRO A 24 -12.23 26.62 14.23
CA PRO A 24 -13.09 26.31 15.38
C PRO A 24 -13.36 24.81 15.52
N THR A 25 -13.85 24.41 16.68
CA THR A 25 -14.22 23.00 16.95
C THR A 25 -15.71 22.74 16.75
N GLU A 26 -16.54 23.78 16.88
CA GLU A 26 -17.99 23.69 16.72
C GLU A 26 -18.37 23.72 15.23
N PHE A 27 -19.26 22.80 14.83
CA PHE A 27 -19.64 22.59 13.43
C PHE A 27 -20.14 23.87 12.74
N ASP A 28 -21.02 24.61 13.40
CA ASP A 28 -21.60 25.84 12.82
C ASP A 28 -20.53 26.90 12.59
N ASP A 29 -19.61 27.07 13.53
CA ASP A 29 -18.53 28.05 13.43
C ASP A 29 -17.53 27.68 12.31
N VAL A 30 -17.20 26.40 12.17
CA VAL A 30 -16.36 25.89 11.05
C VAL A 30 -17.03 26.14 9.71
N ARG A 31 -18.34 25.83 9.62
CA ARG A 31 -19.13 26.06 8.39
C ARG A 31 -19.15 27.52 8.01
N ASP A 32 -19.43 28.42 8.97
CA ASP A 32 -19.57 29.84 8.73
C ASP A 32 -18.22 30.47 8.34
N GLN A 33 -17.13 30.05 9.01
CA GLN A 33 -15.78 30.47 8.62
C GLN A 33 -15.43 29.98 7.21
N ASN A 34 -15.67 28.71 6.89
CA ASN A 34 -15.40 28.17 5.56
C ASN A 34 -16.18 28.92 4.46
N HIS A 35 -17.45 29.23 4.69
CA HIS A 35 -18.24 30.01 3.74
C HIS A 35 -17.69 31.42 3.55
N ALA A 36 -17.25 32.06 4.63
CA ALA A 36 -16.65 33.39 4.56
C ALA A 36 -15.31 33.36 3.79
N GLU A 37 -14.46 32.39 4.05
CA GLU A 37 -13.18 32.17 3.34
C GLU A 37 -13.41 31.89 1.85
N GLN A 38 -14.35 31.01 1.50
CA GLN A 38 -14.70 30.72 0.11
C GLN A 38 -15.25 31.96 -0.62
N ALA A 39 -16.17 32.69 -0.01
CA ALA A 39 -16.77 33.89 -0.60
C ALA A 39 -15.73 35.00 -0.83
N ALA A 40 -14.77 35.14 0.05
CA ALA A 40 -13.69 36.12 -0.04
C ALA A 40 -12.49 35.65 -0.86
N GLY A 41 -12.41 34.37 -1.23
CA GLY A 41 -11.21 33.76 -1.83
C GLY A 41 -9.99 33.80 -0.89
N THR A 42 -10.21 33.79 0.42
CA THR A 42 -9.14 33.90 1.42
C THR A 42 -8.42 32.56 1.54
N LEU A 43 -7.11 32.59 1.41
CA LEU A 43 -6.22 31.45 1.66
C LEU A 43 -5.57 31.62 3.04
N PRO A 44 -5.96 30.81 4.05
CA PRO A 44 -5.41 30.92 5.39
C PRO A 44 -3.90 30.61 5.41
N ALA A 45 -3.14 31.33 6.23
CA ALA A 45 -1.71 31.08 6.38
C ALA A 45 -1.45 29.71 7.03
N LEU A 46 -0.54 28.95 6.47
CA LEU A 46 -0.13 27.64 6.99
C LEU A 46 0.93 27.78 8.09
N LYS A 47 0.85 26.90 9.06
CA LYS A 47 1.77 26.85 10.21
C LYS A 47 3.11 26.21 9.85
N ASN A 48 3.07 25.18 8.99
CA ASN A 48 4.22 24.38 8.62
C ASN A 48 4.33 24.32 7.09
N SER A 49 5.55 24.12 6.59
CA SER A 49 5.86 23.94 5.17
C SER A 49 6.71 22.67 4.98
N ILE A 50 6.71 22.14 3.77
CA ILE A 50 7.62 21.08 3.34
C ILE A 50 8.85 21.77 2.75
N GLU A 51 10.03 21.53 3.34
CA GLU A 51 11.28 22.21 2.92
C GLU A 51 11.75 21.83 1.51
N ASN A 52 11.55 20.54 1.13
CA ASN A 52 11.97 20.02 -0.15
C ASN A 52 10.83 19.22 -0.82
N MET A 53 9.95 19.92 -1.52
CA MET A 53 8.85 19.29 -2.28
C MET A 53 9.39 18.52 -3.51
N ASP A 54 10.55 18.86 -4.02
CA ASP A 54 11.09 18.29 -5.26
C ASP A 54 11.47 16.80 -5.11
N GLN A 55 11.70 16.35 -3.88
CA GLN A 55 11.98 14.93 -3.61
C GLN A 55 10.79 13.98 -3.79
N TYR A 56 9.57 14.52 -3.96
CA TYR A 56 8.36 13.72 -4.12
C TYR A 56 7.85 13.79 -5.55
N ASP A 57 7.70 12.65 -6.20
CA ASP A 57 7.08 12.51 -7.53
C ASP A 57 5.56 12.39 -7.42
N VAL A 58 5.07 11.83 -6.31
CA VAL A 58 3.64 11.62 -6.02
C VAL A 58 3.26 12.29 -4.70
N VAL A 59 2.21 13.10 -4.75
CA VAL A 59 1.69 13.81 -3.57
C VAL A 59 0.20 13.50 -3.40
N PHE A 60 -0.14 12.81 -2.33
CA PHE A 60 -1.52 12.54 -1.96
C PHE A 60 -2.09 13.72 -1.17
N ILE A 61 -3.20 14.29 -1.64
CA ILE A 61 -3.88 15.41 -0.97
C ILE A 61 -5.17 14.91 -0.35
N GLY A 62 -5.18 14.84 1.00
CA GLY A 62 -6.31 14.34 1.78
C GLY A 62 -7.06 15.44 2.53
N TYR A 63 -8.40 15.43 2.47
CA TYR A 63 -9.24 16.46 3.10
C TYR A 63 -10.66 15.95 3.39
N PRO A 64 -11.35 16.54 4.39
CA PRO A 64 -12.80 16.45 4.47
C PRO A 64 -13.43 17.37 3.42
N VAL A 65 -14.54 16.94 2.80
CA VAL A 65 -15.29 17.81 1.90
C VAL A 65 -16.10 18.83 2.72
N TRP A 66 -15.84 20.13 2.51
CA TRP A 66 -16.56 21.21 3.14
C TRP A 66 -17.34 22.02 2.10
N ALA A 67 -18.64 22.21 2.33
CA ALA A 67 -19.52 22.92 1.40
C ALA A 67 -19.35 22.43 -0.07
N THR A 68 -19.30 21.12 -0.27
CA THR A 68 -19.13 20.42 -1.56
C THR A 68 -17.78 20.64 -2.27
N ASP A 69 -16.78 21.22 -1.58
CA ASP A 69 -15.47 21.49 -2.16
C ASP A 69 -14.33 21.26 -1.14
N VAL A 70 -13.10 21.60 -1.53
CA VAL A 70 -11.91 21.51 -0.65
C VAL A 70 -11.93 22.65 0.38
N PRO A 71 -11.46 22.41 1.62
CA PRO A 71 -11.20 23.49 2.58
C PRO A 71 -10.14 24.48 2.04
N GLN A 72 -10.27 25.77 2.37
CA GLN A 72 -9.34 26.80 1.89
C GLN A 72 -7.89 26.55 2.31
N ALA A 73 -7.66 25.88 3.46
CA ALA A 73 -6.32 25.46 3.89
C ALA A 73 -5.64 24.50 2.90
N VAL A 74 -6.41 23.66 2.22
CA VAL A 74 -5.88 22.77 1.17
C VAL A 74 -5.48 23.57 -0.07
N LEU A 75 -6.27 24.55 -0.44
CA LEU A 75 -5.91 25.49 -1.53
C LEU A 75 -4.68 26.32 -1.17
N SER A 76 -4.54 26.74 0.09
CA SER A 76 -3.31 27.38 0.59
C SER A 76 -2.10 26.48 0.37
N PHE A 77 -2.20 25.21 0.71
CA PHE A 77 -1.12 24.24 0.51
C PHE A 77 -0.79 24.07 -0.98
N LEU A 78 -1.81 23.87 -1.81
CA LEU A 78 -1.62 23.70 -3.25
C LEU A 78 -1.01 24.95 -3.92
N SER A 79 -1.31 26.15 -3.41
CA SER A 79 -0.72 27.39 -3.93
C SER A 79 0.72 27.67 -3.46
N ALA A 80 1.18 26.96 -2.43
CA ALA A 80 2.50 27.18 -1.84
C ALA A 80 3.64 26.44 -2.56
N TYR A 81 3.32 25.50 -3.47
CA TYR A 81 4.31 24.68 -4.14
C TYR A 81 4.07 24.57 -5.65
N ASP A 82 5.14 24.30 -6.39
CA ASP A 82 5.05 23.91 -7.80
C ASP A 82 4.90 22.39 -7.91
N PHE A 83 3.81 21.96 -8.51
CA PHE A 83 3.51 20.54 -8.77
C PHE A 83 3.76 20.13 -10.22
N SER A 84 4.40 20.96 -11.02
CA SER A 84 4.68 20.66 -12.43
C SER A 84 5.49 19.37 -12.58
N GLY A 85 4.98 18.44 -13.41
CA GLY A 85 5.60 17.13 -13.64
C GLY A 85 5.37 16.10 -12.54
N LYS A 86 4.70 16.47 -11.44
CA LYS A 86 4.33 15.55 -10.36
C LYS A 86 2.95 14.94 -10.58
N THR A 87 2.65 13.86 -9.87
CA THR A 87 1.30 13.29 -9.77
C THR A 87 0.67 13.75 -8.45
N VAL A 88 -0.45 14.46 -8.52
CA VAL A 88 -1.21 14.91 -7.35
C VAL A 88 -2.50 14.11 -7.24
N VAL A 89 -2.65 13.34 -6.18
CA VAL A 89 -3.72 12.35 -6.01
C VAL A 89 -4.69 12.80 -4.93
N PRO A 90 -5.90 13.25 -5.27
CA PRO A 90 -6.87 13.67 -4.27
C PRO A 90 -7.55 12.46 -3.60
N PHE A 91 -7.74 12.54 -2.30
CA PHE A 91 -8.64 11.65 -1.57
C PHE A 91 -9.42 12.43 -0.51
N CYS A 92 -10.68 12.10 -0.32
CA CYS A 92 -11.50 12.86 0.60
C CYS A 92 -12.41 11.98 1.45
N THR A 93 -12.84 12.55 2.59
CA THR A 93 -13.96 12.02 3.38
C THR A 93 -15.14 12.97 3.27
N HIS A 94 -16.36 12.43 3.35
CA HIS A 94 -17.60 13.19 3.24
C HIS A 94 -18.68 12.59 4.13
N ASP A 95 -19.75 13.35 4.35
CA ASP A 95 -20.93 12.93 5.09
C ASP A 95 -22.13 12.70 4.13
N GLY A 96 -22.00 11.65 3.29
CA GLY A 96 -23.05 11.21 2.34
C GLY A 96 -23.12 11.94 1.00
N TYR A 97 -22.39 13.05 0.80
CA TYR A 97 -22.52 13.90 -0.39
C TYR A 97 -21.47 13.67 -1.49
N GLY A 98 -20.54 12.76 -1.28
CA GLY A 98 -19.44 12.50 -2.21
C GLY A 98 -18.40 13.62 -2.25
N ALA A 99 -17.57 13.61 -3.30
CA ALA A 99 -16.46 14.55 -3.46
C ALA A 99 -16.90 15.96 -3.90
N GLY A 100 -18.13 16.13 -4.41
CA GLY A 100 -18.59 17.40 -4.96
C GLY A 100 -17.70 17.91 -6.10
N SER A 101 -17.32 19.21 -6.05
CA SER A 101 -16.39 19.84 -7.00
C SER A 101 -14.93 19.70 -6.61
N SER A 102 -14.61 19.11 -5.45
CA SER A 102 -13.28 19.16 -4.82
C SER A 102 -12.14 18.61 -5.69
N TYR A 103 -12.36 17.55 -6.46
CA TYR A 103 -11.33 17.03 -7.36
C TYR A 103 -10.97 18.00 -8.47
N ARG A 104 -11.97 18.75 -9.00
CA ARG A 104 -11.72 19.81 -9.99
C ARG A 104 -10.95 20.97 -9.37
N SER A 105 -11.26 21.33 -8.14
CA SER A 105 -10.53 22.39 -7.41
C SER A 105 -9.08 21.99 -7.18
N VAL A 106 -8.80 20.75 -6.80
CA VAL A 106 -7.43 20.21 -6.71
C VAL A 106 -6.74 20.26 -8.07
N GLN A 107 -7.38 19.75 -9.13
CA GLN A 107 -6.82 19.74 -10.48
C GLN A 107 -6.47 21.14 -10.99
N THR A 108 -7.34 22.10 -10.71
CA THR A 108 -7.11 23.51 -11.12
C THR A 108 -5.97 24.14 -10.34
N SER A 109 -5.87 23.86 -9.03
CA SER A 109 -4.88 24.45 -8.14
C SER A 109 -3.50 23.80 -8.24
N ALA A 110 -3.42 22.53 -8.58
CA ALA A 110 -2.17 21.81 -8.86
C ALA A 110 -1.79 21.90 -10.36
N SER A 111 -1.72 23.12 -10.88
CA SER A 111 -1.43 23.35 -12.31
C SER A 111 -0.13 22.69 -12.74
N GLY A 112 -0.15 22.00 -13.90
CA GLY A 112 1.00 21.28 -14.44
C GLY A 112 1.22 19.89 -13.87
N ALA A 113 0.44 19.47 -12.87
CA ALA A 113 0.47 18.12 -12.33
C ALA A 113 -0.40 17.17 -13.16
N ASN A 114 -0.05 15.88 -13.13
CA ASN A 114 -0.97 14.80 -13.48
C ASN A 114 -1.90 14.54 -12.28
N VAL A 115 -3.21 14.65 -12.47
CA VAL A 115 -4.20 14.43 -11.40
C VAL A 115 -5.11 13.27 -11.77
N PRO A 116 -4.81 12.04 -11.30
CA PRO A 116 -5.65 10.88 -11.56
C PRO A 116 -6.96 10.93 -10.75
N ASP A 117 -7.83 9.94 -11.02
CA ASP A 117 -9.11 9.82 -10.30
C ASP A 117 -8.90 9.63 -8.79
N GLY A 118 -9.55 10.49 -8.00
CA GLY A 118 -9.52 10.43 -6.55
C GLY A 118 -10.43 9.34 -5.96
N ILE A 119 -10.32 9.15 -4.64
CA ILE A 119 -11.26 8.33 -3.87
C ILE A 119 -12.02 9.19 -2.86
N ALA A 120 -13.35 9.02 -2.84
CA ALA A 120 -14.24 9.61 -1.84
C ALA A 120 -14.76 8.51 -0.93
N ILE A 121 -14.60 8.67 0.38
CA ILE A 121 -15.00 7.70 1.39
C ILE A 121 -15.96 8.37 2.36
N GLU A 122 -17.14 7.78 2.54
CA GLU A 122 -18.08 8.25 3.55
C GLU A 122 -17.48 8.09 4.96
N ALA A 123 -17.70 9.06 5.84
CA ALA A 123 -17.05 9.09 7.15
C ALA A 123 -17.32 7.82 7.98
N THR A 124 -18.51 7.24 7.85
CA THR A 124 -18.89 5.98 8.49
C THR A 124 -18.14 4.76 7.98
N ASP A 125 -17.67 4.79 6.73
CA ASP A 125 -16.98 3.68 6.07
C ASP A 125 -15.46 3.71 6.32
N VAL A 126 -14.92 4.84 6.78
CA VAL A 126 -13.47 5.02 6.97
C VAL A 126 -12.81 3.90 7.78
N PRO A 127 -13.40 3.37 8.86
CA PRO A 127 -12.76 2.29 9.63
C PRO A 127 -12.56 0.98 8.85
N SER A 128 -13.36 0.73 7.83
CA SER A 128 -13.32 -0.49 6.99
C SER A 128 -12.81 -0.25 5.56
N ALA A 129 -12.29 0.95 5.28
CA ALA A 129 -11.95 1.36 3.92
C ALA A 129 -10.60 0.86 3.38
N GLU A 130 -9.81 0.11 4.17
CA GLU A 130 -8.45 -0.29 3.81
C GLU A 130 -8.40 -1.01 2.46
N SER A 131 -9.19 -2.07 2.27
CA SER A 131 -9.24 -2.83 1.00
C SER A 131 -9.73 -1.98 -0.18
N ARG A 132 -10.67 -1.05 0.08
CA ARG A 132 -11.17 -0.13 -0.95
C ARG A 132 -10.09 0.88 -1.38
N VAL A 133 -9.28 1.35 -0.44
CA VAL A 133 -8.13 2.22 -0.72
C VAL A 133 -7.08 1.45 -1.54
N GLN A 134 -6.78 0.22 -1.18
CA GLN A 134 -5.81 -0.62 -1.90
C GLN A 134 -6.25 -0.86 -3.35
N SER A 135 -7.50 -1.30 -3.59
CA SER A 135 -8.04 -1.49 -4.93
C SER A 135 -8.09 -0.19 -5.75
N TRP A 136 -8.26 0.98 -5.09
CA TRP A 136 -8.21 2.26 -5.75
C TRP A 136 -6.78 2.62 -6.19
N LEU A 137 -5.78 2.43 -5.32
CA LEU A 137 -4.37 2.67 -5.63
C LEU A 137 -3.91 1.84 -6.84
N GLU A 138 -4.26 0.54 -6.87
CA GLU A 138 -4.00 -0.34 -8.02
C GLU A 138 -4.63 0.20 -9.30
N ARG A 139 -5.90 0.63 -9.25
CA ARG A 139 -6.62 1.15 -10.41
C ARG A 139 -6.00 2.42 -10.99
N ILE A 140 -5.46 3.30 -10.16
CA ILE A 140 -4.79 4.53 -10.62
C ILE A 140 -3.30 4.32 -10.94
N GLY A 141 -2.80 3.06 -10.86
CA GLY A 141 -1.42 2.72 -11.15
C GLY A 141 -0.41 3.25 -10.12
N ILE A 142 -0.87 3.60 -8.92
CA ILE A 142 -0.05 4.00 -7.79
C ILE A 142 -0.23 2.93 -6.70
N GLY A 143 0.36 1.78 -6.92
CA GLY A 143 0.62 0.79 -5.92
C GLY A 143 2.11 0.77 -5.62
N ARG A 144 2.54 0.09 -4.58
CA ARG A 144 3.91 -0.39 -4.57
C ARG A 144 4.15 -0.99 -5.95
N GLU A 145 5.10 -0.44 -6.73
CA GLU A 145 5.67 -1.27 -7.79
C GLU A 145 6.10 -2.54 -7.05
N GLU A 146 5.38 -3.63 -7.30
CA GLU A 146 5.90 -4.94 -6.94
C GLU A 146 7.29 -4.95 -7.56
N PRO A 147 8.38 -5.02 -6.77
CA PRO A 147 9.74 -4.97 -7.30
C PRO A 147 9.76 -5.95 -8.47
N GLN A 148 10.05 -5.47 -9.69
CA GLN A 148 9.94 -6.29 -10.90
C GLN A 148 10.74 -7.56 -10.68
N GLY A 149 10.03 -8.62 -10.29
CA GLY A 149 10.63 -9.85 -9.84
C GLY A 149 11.26 -10.56 -11.03
N LYS A 150 12.37 -11.20 -10.79
CA LYS A 150 12.95 -12.09 -11.79
C LYS A 150 12.15 -13.39 -11.77
N SER A 151 11.69 -13.84 -12.94
CA SER A 151 10.91 -15.06 -13.07
C SER A 151 11.67 -16.26 -12.47
N ILE A 152 10.97 -17.04 -11.68
CA ILE A 152 11.47 -18.27 -11.08
C ILE A 152 10.57 -19.46 -11.44
N ARG A 153 11.15 -20.64 -11.31
CA ARG A 153 10.46 -21.91 -11.40
C ARG A 153 10.51 -22.62 -10.06
N ILE A 154 9.38 -23.16 -9.64
CA ILE A 154 9.26 -23.97 -8.42
C ILE A 154 8.76 -25.33 -8.83
N THR A 155 9.44 -26.39 -8.43
CA THR A 155 9.00 -27.76 -8.67
C THR A 155 8.77 -28.50 -7.36
N ALA A 156 7.63 -29.19 -7.24
CA ALA A 156 7.28 -30.01 -6.09
C ALA A 156 6.25 -31.07 -6.47
N GLY A 157 6.39 -32.31 -6.00
CA GLY A 157 5.40 -33.37 -6.19
C GLY A 157 5.06 -33.68 -7.65
N GLY A 158 5.98 -33.48 -8.58
CA GLY A 158 5.74 -33.62 -10.02
C GLY A 158 5.06 -32.45 -10.70
N HIS A 159 4.71 -31.41 -9.96
CA HIS A 159 4.15 -30.16 -10.48
C HIS A 159 5.23 -29.09 -10.67
N THR A 160 4.99 -28.19 -11.61
CA THR A 160 5.84 -27.03 -11.87
C THR A 160 5.00 -25.77 -11.75
N PHE A 161 5.45 -24.84 -10.92
CA PHE A 161 4.86 -23.54 -10.71
C PHE A 161 5.78 -22.45 -11.26
N THR A 162 5.19 -21.38 -11.74
CA THR A 162 5.89 -20.14 -12.07
C THR A 162 5.69 -19.12 -10.96
N GLY A 163 6.67 -18.26 -10.77
CA GLY A 163 6.61 -17.20 -9.82
C GLY A 163 7.53 -16.06 -10.17
N GLU A 164 7.44 -15.01 -9.41
CA GLU A 164 8.32 -13.85 -9.46
C GLU A 164 9.07 -13.73 -8.15
N TRP A 165 10.36 -13.43 -8.22
CA TRP A 165 11.23 -13.25 -7.06
C TRP A 165 11.55 -11.77 -6.91
N LEU A 166 11.33 -11.22 -5.74
CA LEU A 166 11.52 -9.79 -5.47
C LEU A 166 12.98 -9.36 -5.63
N ASP A 167 13.19 -8.09 -5.98
CA ASP A 167 14.52 -7.49 -6.12
C ASP A 167 14.90 -6.70 -4.85
N THR A 168 14.88 -7.38 -3.69
CA THR A 168 15.32 -6.83 -2.41
C THR A 168 16.65 -7.45 -1.99
N PRO A 169 17.44 -6.81 -1.10
CA PRO A 169 18.70 -7.38 -0.63
C PRO A 169 18.58 -8.79 -0.06
N LEU A 170 17.55 -9.04 0.76
CA LEU A 170 17.28 -10.37 1.32
C LEU A 170 16.86 -11.37 0.24
N ALA A 171 15.95 -10.99 -0.63
CA ALA A 171 15.49 -11.87 -1.71
C ALA A 171 16.62 -12.21 -2.67
N ASN A 172 17.48 -11.26 -3.00
CA ASN A 172 18.65 -11.47 -3.85
C ASN A 172 19.68 -12.39 -3.20
N GLU A 173 19.93 -12.27 -1.88
CA GLU A 173 20.80 -13.19 -1.15
C GLU A 173 20.25 -14.64 -1.21
N ILE A 174 18.96 -14.84 -0.93
CA ILE A 174 18.34 -16.17 -0.99
C ILE A 174 18.35 -16.71 -2.42
N ARG A 175 18.12 -15.87 -3.41
CA ARG A 175 18.20 -16.27 -4.82
C ARG A 175 19.60 -16.68 -5.25
N GLY A 176 20.64 -16.13 -4.63
CA GLY A 176 22.02 -16.56 -4.80
C GLY A 176 22.28 -18.00 -4.35
N MET A 177 21.35 -18.60 -3.60
CA MET A 177 21.38 -20.01 -3.17
C MET A 177 20.70 -20.96 -4.17
N PHE A 178 20.17 -20.45 -5.30
CA PHE A 178 19.47 -21.29 -6.28
C PHE A 178 20.45 -22.18 -7.09
N PRO A 179 20.07 -23.44 -7.39
CA PRO A 179 18.82 -24.08 -7.03
C PRO A 179 18.69 -24.36 -5.53
N LEU A 180 17.64 -23.83 -4.90
CA LEU A 180 17.37 -24.00 -3.49
C LEU A 180 16.38 -25.15 -3.27
N THR A 181 16.81 -26.17 -2.55
CA THR A 181 15.96 -27.30 -2.19
C THR A 181 15.58 -27.25 -0.73
N ALA A 182 14.26 -27.33 -0.44
CA ALA A 182 13.74 -27.35 0.92
C ALA A 182 12.58 -28.34 1.05
N THR A 183 12.55 -29.12 2.13
CA THR A 183 11.39 -29.96 2.45
C THR A 183 10.36 -29.13 3.18
N LEU A 184 9.21 -28.87 2.53
CA LEU A 184 8.13 -28.10 3.09
C LEU A 184 6.97 -28.99 3.49
N GLY A 185 6.33 -28.69 4.63
CA GLY A 185 5.14 -29.33 5.15
C GLY A 185 3.93 -28.40 5.07
N ARG A 186 2.76 -28.97 4.73
CA ARG A 186 1.49 -28.25 4.71
C ARG A 186 1.04 -27.89 6.13
N TYR A 187 0.59 -26.67 6.33
CA TYR A 187 0.05 -26.22 7.60
C TYR A 187 -1.26 -25.44 7.41
N GLY A 188 -2.27 -25.83 8.18
CA GLY A 188 -3.55 -25.13 8.28
C GLY A 188 -4.35 -25.04 6.97
N GLY A 189 -3.96 -25.73 5.89
CA GLY A 189 -4.54 -25.57 4.56
C GLY A 189 -4.36 -24.15 4.01
N ARG A 190 -3.29 -23.45 4.41
CA ARG A 190 -2.97 -22.10 3.96
C ARG A 190 -1.55 -21.95 3.43
N GLU A 191 -0.60 -22.77 3.92
CA GLU A 191 0.80 -22.63 3.56
C GLU A 191 1.53 -23.98 3.51
N TYR A 192 2.61 -24.02 2.72
CA TYR A 192 3.71 -24.97 2.87
C TYR A 192 4.90 -24.23 3.45
N TYR A 193 5.49 -24.72 4.54
CA TYR A 193 6.67 -24.12 5.13
C TYR A 193 7.70 -25.14 5.56
N GLY A 194 8.96 -24.74 5.61
CA GLY A 194 10.06 -25.57 6.09
C GLY A 194 11.34 -24.82 6.30
N SER A 195 12.31 -25.48 6.93
CA SER A 195 13.58 -24.85 7.26
C SER A 195 14.41 -24.59 6.01
N MET A 196 15.04 -23.41 5.98
CA MET A 196 16.05 -23.05 5.01
C MET A 196 17.35 -23.83 5.29
N PRO A 197 18.05 -24.29 4.25
CA PRO A 197 19.36 -24.98 4.44
C PRO A 197 20.43 -24.04 4.99
N GLN A 198 20.34 -22.75 4.69
CA GLN A 198 21.26 -21.73 5.13
C GLN A 198 20.48 -20.50 5.61
N ARG A 199 20.98 -19.80 6.64
CA ARG A 199 20.38 -18.58 7.14
C ARG A 199 20.94 -17.39 6.34
N PRO A 200 20.08 -16.54 5.77
CA PRO A 200 20.51 -15.28 5.16
C PRO A 200 21.10 -14.32 6.21
N THR A 201 21.97 -13.45 5.75
CA THR A 201 22.61 -12.40 6.55
C THR A 201 21.85 -11.09 6.50
N HIS A 202 21.18 -10.78 5.39
CA HIS A 202 20.33 -9.61 5.24
C HIS A 202 19.02 -9.81 6.01
N THR A 203 18.53 -8.72 6.58
CA THR A 203 17.25 -8.65 7.27
C THR A 203 16.50 -7.42 6.78
N GLU A 204 15.17 -7.55 6.70
CA GLU A 204 14.25 -6.48 6.31
C GLU A 204 13.10 -6.40 7.32
N GLU A 205 12.31 -5.34 7.26
CA GLU A 205 11.15 -5.22 8.11
C GLU A 205 10.09 -6.26 7.71
N GLY A 206 9.69 -7.11 8.64
CA GLY A 206 8.70 -8.15 8.41
C GLY A 206 7.28 -7.69 8.75
N GLN A 207 6.30 -8.36 8.17
CA GLN A 207 4.87 -8.11 8.35
C GLN A 207 4.17 -9.29 9.04
N LEU A 208 2.95 -9.07 9.57
CA LEU A 208 2.13 -10.07 10.25
C LEU A 208 0.94 -10.56 9.39
N ARG A 209 0.90 -10.17 8.12
CA ARG A 209 -0.11 -10.59 7.14
C ARG A 209 0.58 -11.13 5.91
N PHE A 210 -0.12 -11.96 5.16
CA PHE A 210 0.30 -12.51 3.89
C PHE A 210 -0.79 -12.32 2.86
N GLU A 211 -0.44 -12.46 1.60
CA GLU A 211 -1.36 -12.61 0.48
C GLU A 211 -1.26 -14.02 -0.09
N ASN A 212 -2.33 -14.46 -0.78
CA ASN A 212 -2.26 -15.73 -1.50
C ASN A 212 -1.24 -15.64 -2.64
N GLY A 213 -0.35 -16.60 -2.68
CA GLY A 213 0.79 -16.63 -3.60
C GLY A 213 2.11 -16.19 -2.97
N ASP A 214 2.11 -15.53 -1.83
CA ASP A 214 3.35 -15.03 -1.21
C ASP A 214 4.35 -16.17 -0.95
N ILE A 215 5.59 -15.91 -1.38
CA ILE A 215 6.77 -16.67 -0.96
C ILE A 215 7.47 -15.80 0.08
N THR A 216 7.68 -16.36 1.28
CA THR A 216 8.17 -15.55 2.40
C THR A 216 9.32 -16.21 3.13
N TYR A 217 10.13 -15.39 3.80
CA TYR A 217 11.13 -15.81 4.75
C TYR A 217 10.74 -15.37 6.17
N CYS A 218 10.88 -16.28 7.14
CA CYS A 218 10.67 -15.96 8.55
C CYS A 218 12.02 -15.98 9.30
N PRO A 219 12.54 -14.81 9.72
CA PRO A 219 13.85 -14.72 10.37
C PRO A 219 13.92 -15.42 11.73
N SER A 220 12.82 -15.46 12.48
CA SER A 220 12.81 -15.99 13.84
C SER A 220 13.13 -17.48 13.91
N ASN A 221 12.70 -18.25 12.92
CA ASN A 221 12.90 -19.70 12.88
C ASN A 221 13.63 -20.21 11.62
N ASN A 222 14.14 -19.29 10.78
CA ASN A 222 14.87 -19.59 9.55
C ASN A 222 14.07 -20.49 8.60
N THR A 223 12.83 -20.11 8.30
CA THR A 223 11.95 -20.87 7.40
C THR A 223 11.58 -20.10 6.16
N ILE A 224 11.40 -20.83 5.06
CA ILE A 224 10.74 -20.36 3.84
C ILE A 224 9.31 -20.92 3.81
N ALA A 225 8.36 -20.14 3.32
CA ALA A 225 6.98 -20.55 3.18
C ALA A 225 6.37 -20.08 1.85
N ILE A 226 5.39 -20.83 1.35
CA ILE A 226 4.50 -20.47 0.25
C ILE A 226 3.08 -20.43 0.82
N PHE A 227 2.48 -19.25 0.85
CA PHE A 227 1.09 -19.07 1.26
C PHE A 227 0.19 -19.19 0.03
N TYR A 228 -0.69 -20.18 -0.02
CA TYR A 228 -1.50 -20.46 -1.21
C TYR A 228 -3.00 -20.20 -1.01
N ALA A 229 -3.47 -20.05 0.24
CA ALA A 229 -4.89 -19.82 0.54
C ALA A 229 -5.10 -19.08 1.85
N LYS A 230 -6.36 -18.61 2.10
CA LYS A 230 -6.84 -18.06 3.39
C LYS A 230 -6.23 -16.74 3.83
N ALA A 231 -5.71 -15.93 2.94
CA ALA A 231 -5.26 -14.58 3.29
C ALA A 231 -6.41 -13.72 3.89
N ASP A 232 -7.62 -13.87 3.36
CA ASP A 232 -8.82 -13.12 3.79
C ASP A 232 -9.59 -13.78 4.96
N ASP A 233 -9.15 -14.94 5.45
CA ASP A 233 -9.80 -15.60 6.59
C ASP A 233 -9.47 -14.85 7.89
N PRO A 234 -10.47 -14.32 8.63
CA PRO A 234 -10.23 -13.55 9.84
C PRO A 234 -9.50 -14.30 10.95
N ASN A 235 -9.52 -15.65 10.92
CA ASN A 235 -8.85 -16.49 11.90
C ASN A 235 -7.48 -16.99 11.44
N MET A 236 -7.21 -16.98 10.13
CA MET A 236 -6.01 -17.58 9.54
C MET A 236 -5.13 -16.55 8.81
N GLY A 237 -5.68 -15.42 8.38
CA GLY A 237 -4.96 -14.39 7.61
C GLY A 237 -3.98 -13.55 8.42
N GLN A 238 -4.01 -13.66 9.77
CA GLN A 238 -3.07 -12.97 10.64
C GLN A 238 -2.08 -13.94 11.26
N LEU A 239 -0.81 -13.58 11.23
CA LEU A 239 0.31 -14.38 11.72
C LEU A 239 0.74 -13.93 13.11
N THR A 240 1.35 -14.86 13.86
CA THR A 240 1.96 -14.59 15.18
C THR A 240 3.46 -14.25 15.05
N MET A 241 4.09 -14.63 13.95
CA MET A 241 5.49 -14.34 13.64
C MET A 241 5.59 -13.44 12.42
N ARG A 242 6.54 -12.52 12.43
CA ARG A 242 6.80 -11.67 11.28
C ARG A 242 7.45 -12.47 10.16
N ILE A 243 6.91 -12.29 8.96
CA ILE A 243 7.43 -12.83 7.70
C ILE A 243 7.89 -11.70 6.81
N ILE A 244 8.84 -11.96 5.94
CA ILE A 244 9.36 -11.02 4.95
C ILE A 244 9.02 -11.61 3.58
N PRO A 245 8.19 -10.95 2.75
CA PRO A 245 7.97 -11.36 1.38
C PRO A 245 9.26 -11.34 0.57
N ILE A 246 9.53 -12.40 -0.18
CA ILE A 246 10.73 -12.55 -1.02
C ILE A 246 10.39 -12.95 -2.46
N GLY A 247 9.11 -13.27 -2.71
CA GLY A 247 8.61 -13.63 -4.03
C GLY A 247 7.12 -13.91 -4.01
N LYS A 248 6.55 -14.22 -5.17
CA LYS A 248 5.14 -14.57 -5.34
C LYS A 248 4.96 -15.66 -6.39
N VAL A 249 4.15 -16.65 -6.11
CA VAL A 249 3.71 -17.65 -7.10
C VAL A 249 2.67 -17.00 -8.00
N THR A 250 2.84 -17.11 -9.32
CA THR A 250 1.96 -16.50 -10.33
C THR A 250 1.12 -17.53 -11.09
N SER A 251 1.40 -18.82 -10.92
CA SER A 251 0.60 -19.92 -11.47
C SER A 251 -0.57 -20.28 -10.55
N ASP A 252 -1.40 -21.24 -10.99
CA ASP A 252 -2.59 -21.69 -10.25
C ASP A 252 -2.24 -22.21 -8.85
N LEU A 253 -2.79 -21.57 -7.83
CA LEU A 253 -2.59 -21.90 -6.42
C LEU A 253 -3.46 -23.08 -5.97
N GLY A 254 -4.53 -23.42 -6.67
CA GLY A 254 -5.43 -24.53 -6.32
C GLY A 254 -4.73 -25.89 -6.28
N ILE A 255 -3.69 -26.07 -7.08
CA ILE A 255 -2.88 -27.30 -7.14
C ILE A 255 -2.27 -27.63 -5.77
N PHE A 256 -1.95 -26.65 -4.95
CA PHE A 256 -1.34 -26.87 -3.62
C PHE A 256 -2.26 -27.68 -2.68
N ASP A 257 -3.57 -27.58 -2.82
CA ASP A 257 -4.52 -28.36 -2.01
C ASP A 257 -4.55 -29.85 -2.37
N GLU A 258 -4.16 -30.20 -3.59
CA GLU A 258 -4.16 -31.57 -4.10
C GLU A 258 -2.85 -32.31 -3.84
N MET A 259 -1.78 -31.59 -3.48
CA MET A 259 -0.45 -32.16 -3.29
C MET A 259 -0.32 -32.89 -1.94
N ASP A 260 0.66 -33.75 -1.79
CA ASP A 260 1.00 -34.43 -0.54
C ASP A 260 1.36 -33.40 0.58
N SER A 261 1.05 -33.77 1.81
CA SER A 261 1.23 -32.88 2.97
C SER A 261 2.69 -32.53 3.30
N ARG A 262 3.66 -33.24 2.73
CA ARG A 262 5.10 -32.98 2.91
C ARG A 262 5.85 -33.39 1.64
N LEU A 263 6.54 -32.40 1.07
CA LEU A 263 7.24 -32.55 -0.21
C LEU A 263 8.55 -31.79 -0.23
N GLU A 264 9.43 -32.19 -1.12
CA GLU A 264 10.60 -31.43 -1.50
C GLU A 264 10.20 -30.37 -2.54
N PHE A 265 10.57 -29.13 -2.27
CA PHE A 265 10.39 -27.99 -3.17
C PHE A 265 11.76 -27.56 -3.68
N ILE A 266 11.87 -27.34 -4.98
CA ILE A 266 13.07 -26.82 -5.64
C ILE A 266 12.72 -25.48 -6.25
N PHE A 267 13.40 -24.42 -5.80
CA PHE A 267 13.31 -23.06 -6.34
C PHE A 267 14.50 -22.85 -7.28
N ASP A 268 14.25 -22.43 -8.51
CA ASP A 268 15.28 -22.27 -9.53
C ASP A 268 15.01 -21.04 -10.42
N ASN A 269 16.06 -20.52 -11.03
CA ASN A 269 15.92 -19.45 -12.02
C ASN A 269 15.27 -20.02 -13.31
N VAL A 270 14.43 -19.24 -13.96
CA VAL A 270 14.03 -19.53 -15.34
C VAL A 270 15.22 -19.15 -16.24
N GLN A 271 15.67 -20.14 -17.01
CA GLN A 271 16.74 -19.91 -18.02
C GLN A 271 16.20 -19.15 -19.21
#